data_b88063272e77a78246149fc3c24bdb75
#
_entry.id   b88063272e77a78246149fc3c24bdb75
#
_cell.length_a   1.000
_cell.length_b   1.000
_cell.length_c   1.000
_cell.angle_alpha   90.00
_cell.angle_beta   90.00
_cell.angle_gamma   90.00
#
_symmetry.space_group_name_H-M   'P 1'
#
loop_
_entity.id
_entity.type
_entity.pdbx_description
1 polymer ?
#
loop_
_entity_poly.entity_id
_entity_poly.type
_entity_poly.pdbx_seq_one_letter_code
_entity_poly.pdbx_strand_id
1 'polypeptide(L)' 'MDKHAPKEEMIKDLENILAKINALEVNARDEEAKANVKILRKITEGQIHSINEFDHLKKAIDLLTMQLFDVKDKINSK' A
#
# COMPACT_ATOMS: atom_id res chain seq x y z
N MET A 1 23.50 -5.82 2.16
CA MET A 1 22.14 -6.39 2.40
C MET A 1 21.11 -5.29 2.47
N ASP A 2 20.11 -5.41 1.67
CA ASP A 2 19.03 -4.45 1.66
C ASP A 2 18.15 -4.62 2.90
N LYS A 3 17.95 -3.53 3.63
CA LYS A 3 17.16 -3.55 4.86
C LYS A 3 15.75 -3.04 4.64
N HIS A 4 15.46 -2.52 3.45
CA HIS A 4 14.14 -1.95 3.19
C HIS A 4 13.14 -3.04 2.85
N ALA A 5 11.96 -2.96 3.43
CA ALA A 5 10.87 -3.83 3.01
C ALA A 5 10.44 -3.45 1.60
N PRO A 6 10.18 -4.42 0.72
CA PRO A 6 9.68 -4.09 -0.62
C PRO A 6 8.46 -3.19 -0.61
N LYS A 7 7.61 -3.36 0.40
CA LYS A 7 6.43 -2.52 0.56
C LYS A 7 6.81 -1.04 0.69
N GLU A 8 7.81 -0.73 1.51
CA GLU A 8 8.21 0.65 1.72
C GLU A 8 8.76 1.29 0.45
N GLU A 9 9.53 0.53 -0.31
CA GLU A 9 10.05 1.01 -1.57
C GLU A 9 8.94 1.25 -2.59
N MET A 10 7.97 0.34 -2.65
CA MET A 10 6.84 0.49 -3.55
C MET A 10 6.02 1.73 -3.23
N ILE A 11 5.76 1.97 -1.95
CA ILE A 11 5.01 3.15 -1.53
C ILE A 11 5.78 4.41 -1.88
N LYS A 12 7.08 4.41 -1.63
CA LYS A 12 7.92 5.56 -1.95
C LYS A 12 7.91 5.87 -3.45
N ASP A 13 8.00 4.83 -4.26
CA ASP A 13 7.94 4.99 -5.72
C ASP A 13 6.60 5.55 -6.15
N LEU A 14 5.52 5.06 -5.56
CA LEU A 14 4.18 5.54 -5.88
C LEU A 14 3.99 6.98 -5.44
N GLU A 15 4.55 7.36 -4.30
CA GLU A 15 4.50 8.75 -3.83
C GLU A 15 5.28 9.67 -4.77
N ASN A 16 6.41 9.20 -5.29
CA ASN A 16 7.17 9.95 -6.28
C ASN A 16 6.37 10.13 -7.57
N ILE A 17 5.66 9.07 -7.99
CA ILE A 17 4.80 9.15 -9.15
C ILE A 17 3.68 10.15 -8.91
N LEU A 18 3.09 10.12 -7.72
CA LEU A 18 2.02 11.06 -7.37
C LEU A 18 2.51 12.51 -7.44
N ALA A 19 3.74 12.77 -6.99
CA ALA A 19 4.31 14.10 -7.07
C ALA A 19 4.46 14.55 -8.53
N LYS A 20 4.86 13.62 -9.41
CA LYS A 20 4.96 13.93 -10.84
C LYS A 20 3.59 14.18 -11.45
N ILE A 21 2.59 13.43 -11.03
CA ILE A 21 1.22 13.63 -11.48
C ILE A 21 0.72 15.01 -11.09
N ASN A 22 1.02 15.45 -9.87
CA ASN A 22 0.65 16.78 -9.42
C ASN A 22 1.30 17.86 -10.27
N ALA A 23 2.56 17.66 -10.65
CA ALA A 23 3.24 18.61 -11.55
C ALA A 23 2.58 18.63 -12.93
N LEU A 24 2.18 17.46 -13.44
CA LEU A 24 1.48 17.38 -14.71
C LEU A 24 0.14 18.10 -14.66
N GLU A 25 -0.54 18.00 -13.53
CA GLU A 25 -1.83 18.67 -13.38
C GLU A 25 -1.70 20.18 -13.50
N VAL A 26 -0.67 20.74 -12.89
CA VAL A 26 -0.41 22.18 -12.96
C VAL A 26 -0.22 22.63 -14.42
N ASN A 27 0.37 21.76 -15.23
CA ASN A 27 0.68 22.10 -16.63
C ASN A 27 -0.40 21.67 -17.61
N ALA A 28 -1.40 20.92 -17.15
CA ALA A 28 -2.48 20.45 -18.03
C ALA A 28 -3.35 21.63 -18.47
N ARG A 29 -3.52 21.78 -19.77
CA ARG A 29 -4.23 22.94 -20.33
C ARG A 29 -5.59 22.63 -20.92
N ASP A 30 -5.78 21.42 -21.41
CA ASP A 30 -7.08 21.07 -21.99
C ASP A 30 -7.80 20.07 -21.09
N GLU A 31 -9.08 19.90 -21.35
CA GLU A 31 -9.94 19.07 -20.52
C GLU A 31 -9.54 17.59 -20.57
N GLU A 32 -9.08 17.13 -21.74
CA GLU A 32 -8.65 15.75 -21.88
C GLU A 32 -7.42 15.47 -21.02
N ALA A 33 -6.43 16.38 -21.06
CA ALA A 33 -5.23 16.21 -20.24
C ALA A 33 -5.56 16.23 -18.75
N LYS A 34 -6.45 17.15 -18.34
CA LYS A 34 -6.89 17.22 -16.95
C LYS A 34 -7.59 15.95 -16.51
N ALA A 35 -8.45 15.41 -17.37
CA ALA A 35 -9.16 14.17 -17.06
C ALA A 35 -8.19 13.01 -16.91
N ASN A 36 -7.20 12.90 -17.78
CA ASN A 36 -6.19 11.83 -17.71
C ASN A 36 -5.38 11.94 -16.45
N VAL A 37 -4.99 13.14 -16.04
CA VAL A 37 -4.25 13.35 -14.81
C VAL A 37 -5.08 12.89 -13.60
N LYS A 38 -6.36 13.22 -13.61
CA LYS A 38 -7.26 12.80 -12.53
C LYS A 38 -7.34 11.28 -12.41
N ILE A 39 -7.45 10.60 -13.55
CA ILE A 39 -7.50 9.14 -13.58
C ILE A 39 -6.20 8.56 -13.04
N LEU A 40 -5.05 9.07 -13.48
CA LEU A 40 -3.76 8.61 -13.02
C LEU A 40 -3.60 8.79 -11.51
N ARG A 41 -4.06 9.92 -10.98
CA ARG A 41 -4.00 10.17 -9.55
C ARG A 41 -4.83 9.14 -8.79
N LYS A 42 -6.05 8.88 -9.24
CA LYS A 42 -6.93 7.92 -8.58
C LYS A 42 -6.32 6.52 -8.57
N ILE A 43 -5.73 6.10 -9.67
CA ILE A 43 -5.08 4.79 -9.75
C ILE A 43 -3.91 4.73 -8.77
N THR A 44 -3.07 5.76 -8.75
CA THR A 44 -1.88 5.78 -7.89
C THR A 44 -2.26 5.78 -6.41
N GLU A 45 -3.23 6.61 -6.04
CA GLU A 45 -3.72 6.64 -4.66
C GLU A 45 -4.32 5.32 -4.25
N GLY A 46 -5.05 4.68 -5.18
CA GLY A 46 -5.62 3.37 -4.93
C GLY A 46 -4.57 2.30 -4.71
N GLN A 47 -3.47 2.36 -5.44
CA GLN A 47 -2.37 1.42 -5.26
C GLN A 47 -1.72 1.58 -3.89
N ILE A 48 -1.49 2.82 -3.47
CA ILE A 48 -0.91 3.08 -2.15
C ILE A 48 -1.84 2.55 -1.06
N HIS A 49 -3.12 2.82 -1.19
CA HIS A 49 -4.11 2.34 -0.23
C HIS A 49 -4.14 0.81 -0.17
N SER A 50 -4.11 0.16 -1.34
CA SER A 50 -4.14 -1.30 -1.41
C SER A 50 -2.93 -1.94 -0.74
N ILE A 51 -1.76 -1.35 -0.90
CA ILE A 51 -0.54 -1.86 -0.26
C ILE A 51 -0.68 -1.78 1.25
N ASN A 52 -1.20 -0.67 1.76
CA ASN A 52 -1.40 -0.51 3.20
C ASN A 52 -2.43 -1.49 3.74
N GLU A 53 -3.52 -1.69 3.01
CA GLU A 53 -4.54 -2.65 3.40
C GLU A 53 -3.99 -4.08 3.44
N PHE A 54 -3.15 -4.43 2.47
CA PHE A 54 -2.53 -5.74 2.45
C PHE A 54 -1.64 -5.94 3.68
N ASP A 55 -0.92 -4.90 4.09
CA ASP A 55 -0.08 -4.98 5.29
C ASP A 55 -0.92 -5.19 6.54
N HIS A 56 -2.05 -4.50 6.65
CA HIS A 56 -2.98 -4.69 7.77
C HIS A 56 -3.50 -6.11 7.82
N LEU A 57 -3.86 -6.66 6.67
CA LEU A 57 -4.35 -8.02 6.58
C LEU A 57 -3.29 -9.02 7.02
N LYS A 58 -2.06 -8.81 6.58
CA LYS A 58 -0.95 -9.68 6.94
C LYS A 58 -0.72 -9.68 8.45
N LYS A 59 -0.77 -8.52 9.06
CA LYS A 59 -0.61 -8.41 10.51
C LYS A 59 -1.73 -9.11 11.27
N ALA A 60 -2.96 -8.99 10.76
CA ALA A 60 -4.10 -9.67 11.38
C ALA A 60 -3.94 -11.19 11.30
N ILE A 61 -3.48 -11.70 10.17
CA ILE A 61 -3.25 -13.13 10.00
C ILE A 61 -2.15 -13.61 10.95
N ASP A 62 -1.08 -12.84 11.09
CA ASP A 62 0.01 -13.18 12.00
C ASP A 62 -0.50 -13.27 13.44
N LEU A 63 -1.32 -12.31 13.85
CA LEU A 63 -1.88 -12.31 15.20
C LEU A 63 -2.78 -13.50 15.43
N LEU A 64 -3.65 -13.82 14.49
CA LEU A 64 -4.52 -15.00 14.61
C LEU A 64 -3.72 -16.29 14.68
N THR A 65 -2.64 -16.38 13.93
CA THR A 65 -1.75 -17.55 13.96
C THR A 65 -1.13 -17.71 15.33
N MET A 66 -0.66 -16.63 15.93
CA MET A 66 -0.09 -16.65 17.27
C MET A 66 -1.11 -17.10 18.31
N GLN A 67 -2.33 -16.60 18.20
CA GLN A 67 -3.40 -16.97 19.11
C GLN A 67 -3.75 -18.45 19.00
N LEU A 68 -3.74 -18.97 17.78
CA LEU A 68 -4.02 -20.38 17.56
C LEU A 68 -2.94 -21.27 18.20
N PHE A 69 -1.68 -20.92 18.05
CA PHE A 69 -0.59 -21.66 18.69
C PHE A 69 -0.68 -21.60 20.20
N ASP A 70 -1.06 -20.44 20.74
CA ASP A 70 -1.17 -20.28 22.19
C ASP A 70 -2.25 -21.19 22.76
N VAL A 71 -3.41 -21.26 22.10
CA VAL A 71 -4.47 -22.15 22.51
C VAL A 71 -4.05 -23.61 22.43
N LYS A 72 -3.36 -23.98 21.37
CA LYS A 72 -2.88 -25.34 21.17
C LYS A 72 -1.91 -25.75 22.27
N ASP A 73 -1.01 -24.86 22.66
CA ASP A 73 -0.04 -25.11 23.73
C ASP A 73 -0.75 -25.34 25.06
N LYS A 74 -1.77 -24.56 25.35
CA LYS A 74 -2.55 -24.72 26.59
C LYS A 74 -3.24 -26.06 26.63
N ILE A 75 -3.78 -26.51 25.51
CA ILE A 75 -4.42 -27.81 25.43
C ILE A 75 -3.40 -28.93 25.64
N ASN A 76 -2.25 -28.82 24.99
CA ASN A 76 -1.24 -29.85 25.04
C ASN A 76 -0.55 -29.96 26.42
N SER A 77 -0.55 -28.87 27.17
CA SER A 77 0.12 -28.87 28.50
C SER A 77 -0.72 -29.46 29.61
N LYS A 78 -1.94 -29.88 29.33
CA LYS A 78 -2.78 -30.54 30.35
C LYS A 78 -2.47 -32.04 30.50
#